data_0e3c821a523e5b969ba97bd14dd45ff5
#
_entry.id   0e3c821a523e5b969ba97bd14dd45ff5
#
_cell.length_a   1.000
_cell.length_b   1.000
_cell.length_c   1.000
_cell.angle_alpha   90.00
_cell.angle_beta   90.00
_cell.angle_gamma   90.00
#
_symmetry.space_group_name_H-M   'P 1'
#
loop_
_entity.id
_entity.type
_entity.pdbx_description
1 polymer ?
#
loop_
_entity_poly.entity_id
_entity_poly.type
_entity_poly.pdbx_seq_one_letter_code
_entity_poly.pdbx_strand_id
1 'polypeptide(L)'
;MTENAQAKPVIELRDITKIYHIGGEEVRALDHATLTIREGEFVAIIGPSGSGKSTLMNIMGCLDTADSGEYLLDGQQIEHYSEDELARIRNRKIGFVFQSFNLLPKMTAQENVELPLIYQGVSAAERRKRSAEVLRRVGLESRAGHKPTELSGGQQQRVAVARALATEPALILADEPTGNLDSKTGKEIMSLFCQLNEAGKTIILITHSEAVAQQAHRRIRIMDGHVRDCGDETAPFGTAEVSPEKAGEDA
;
A
#
# COMPACT_ATOMS: atom_id res chain seq x y z
N MET A 1 10.18 -2.09 -23.35
CA MET A 1 10.24 -1.14 -22.21
C MET A 1 9.57 0.21 -22.54
N THR A 2 8.42 0.26 -23.19
CA THR A 2 7.86 1.55 -23.69
C THR A 2 6.33 1.67 -23.56
N GLU A 3 5.64 0.73 -22.89
CA GLU A 3 4.16 0.81 -22.79
C GLU A 3 3.64 1.49 -21.50
N ASN A 4 4.47 1.65 -20.46
CA ASN A 4 3.99 2.12 -19.15
C ASN A 4 3.91 3.67 -19.01
N ALA A 5 4.40 4.44 -19.96
CA ALA A 5 4.38 5.91 -19.90
C ALA A 5 2.98 6.51 -20.14
N GLN A 6 2.02 5.73 -20.67
CA GLN A 6 0.65 6.17 -20.97
C GLN A 6 -0.37 5.78 -19.88
N ALA A 7 -0.03 4.89 -18.93
CA ALA A 7 -0.94 4.48 -17.86
C ALA A 7 -1.22 5.64 -16.90
N LYS A 8 -2.49 5.76 -16.47
CA LYS A 8 -2.96 6.81 -15.55
C LYS A 8 -2.24 6.70 -14.20
N PRO A 9 -1.77 7.82 -13.60
CA PRO A 9 -1.27 7.80 -12.23
C PRO A 9 -2.39 7.42 -11.25
N VAL A 10 -2.10 6.48 -10.35
CA VAL A 10 -2.99 6.11 -9.22
C VAL A 10 -2.54 6.80 -7.94
N ILE A 11 -1.23 6.91 -7.72
CA ILE A 11 -0.62 7.70 -6.65
C ILE A 11 0.34 8.71 -7.25
N GLU A 12 0.21 9.98 -6.84
CA GLU A 12 1.20 11.02 -7.06
C GLU A 12 1.48 11.71 -5.73
N LEU A 13 2.68 11.53 -5.22
CA LEU A 13 3.23 12.26 -4.09
C LEU A 13 4.22 13.30 -4.63
N ARG A 14 4.08 14.56 -4.25
CA ARG A 14 4.93 15.64 -4.67
C ARG A 14 5.43 16.39 -3.45
N ASP A 15 6.73 16.30 -3.20
CA ASP A 15 7.41 17.05 -2.14
C ASP A 15 6.84 16.79 -0.73
N ILE A 16 6.45 15.54 -0.46
CA ILE A 16 5.81 15.13 0.79
C ILE A 16 6.81 15.15 1.94
N THR A 17 6.49 15.92 2.98
CA THR A 17 7.22 15.93 4.24
C THR A 17 6.32 15.50 5.39
N LYS A 18 6.85 14.68 6.30
CA LYS A 18 6.19 14.26 7.53
C LYS A 18 7.14 14.32 8.72
N ILE A 19 6.74 15.06 9.74
CA ILE A 19 7.53 15.27 10.97
C ILE A 19 6.72 14.77 12.17
N TYR A 20 7.33 13.94 12.99
CA TYR A 20 6.77 13.55 14.28
C TYR A 20 7.52 14.21 15.42
N HIS A 21 6.79 14.69 16.42
CA HIS A 21 7.35 15.24 17.65
C HIS A 21 7.33 14.16 18.74
N ILE A 22 8.48 13.58 19.05
CA ILE A 22 8.61 12.47 20.00
C ILE A 22 9.57 12.87 21.11
N GLY A 23 9.09 12.94 22.36
CA GLY A 23 9.95 13.24 23.51
C GLY A 23 10.61 14.62 23.50
N GLY A 24 10.07 15.57 22.71
CA GLY A 24 10.64 16.92 22.55
C GLY A 24 11.64 17.04 21.39
N GLU A 25 11.89 15.96 20.66
CA GLU A 25 12.72 15.93 19.45
C GLU A 25 11.83 15.86 18.19
N GLU A 26 12.29 16.48 17.12
CA GLU A 26 11.66 16.38 15.78
C GLU A 26 12.29 15.21 15.01
N VAL A 27 11.45 14.26 14.61
CA VAL A 27 11.83 13.15 13.74
C VAL A 27 11.20 13.36 12.38
N ARG A 28 12.01 13.70 11.39
CA ARG A 28 11.56 13.85 10.00
C ARG A 28 11.49 12.47 9.36
N ALA A 29 10.29 11.89 9.37
CA ALA A 29 10.06 10.53 8.90
C ALA A 29 9.94 10.44 7.37
N LEU A 30 9.49 11.52 6.69
CA LEU A 30 9.61 11.72 5.26
C LEU A 30 10.16 13.12 5.01
N ASP A 31 11.05 13.23 4.02
CA ASP A 31 11.73 14.47 3.67
C ASP A 31 11.71 14.66 2.16
N HIS A 32 10.83 15.60 1.70
CA HIS A 32 10.64 15.93 0.30
C HIS A 32 10.40 14.71 -0.62
N ALA A 33 9.64 13.72 -0.12
CA ALA A 33 9.39 12.48 -0.84
C ALA A 33 8.50 12.72 -2.07
N THR A 34 9.03 12.39 -3.24
CA THR A 34 8.30 12.48 -4.53
C THR A 34 8.23 11.13 -5.18
N LEU A 35 7.02 10.68 -5.55
CA LEU A 35 6.76 9.36 -6.08
C LEU A 35 5.51 9.34 -6.94
N THR A 36 5.57 8.70 -8.11
CA THR A 36 4.40 8.42 -8.94
C THR A 36 4.27 6.92 -9.14
N ILE A 37 3.08 6.37 -8.88
CA ILE A 37 2.73 4.97 -9.17
C ILE A 37 1.54 4.97 -10.13
N ARG A 38 1.64 4.17 -11.19
CA ARG A 38 0.67 4.12 -12.28
C ARG A 38 -0.21 2.88 -12.19
N GLU A 39 -1.37 2.94 -12.83
CA GLU A 39 -2.29 1.82 -12.93
C GLU A 39 -1.60 0.58 -13.53
N GLY A 40 -1.84 -0.60 -12.93
CA GLY A 40 -1.25 -1.87 -13.34
C GLY A 40 0.22 -2.08 -12.93
N GLU A 41 0.87 -1.13 -12.26
CA GLU A 41 2.24 -1.36 -11.75
C GLU A 41 2.25 -2.36 -10.58
N PHE A 42 3.30 -3.16 -10.52
CA PHE A 42 3.71 -3.91 -9.34
C PHE A 42 5.01 -3.32 -8.80
N VAL A 43 4.90 -2.59 -7.71
CA VAL A 43 6.00 -1.82 -7.12
C VAL A 43 6.36 -2.39 -5.76
N ALA A 44 7.65 -2.59 -5.49
CA ALA A 44 8.15 -2.89 -4.15
C ALA A 44 8.86 -1.68 -3.54
N ILE A 45 8.49 -1.30 -2.33
CA ILE A 45 9.16 -0.27 -1.52
C ILE A 45 10.01 -0.97 -0.47
N ILE A 46 11.34 -0.74 -0.55
CA ILE A 46 12.34 -1.37 0.31
C ILE A 46 13.13 -0.32 1.09
N GLY A 47 13.67 -0.73 2.23
CA GLY A 47 14.53 0.11 3.05
C GLY A 47 14.77 -0.48 4.44
N PRO A 48 15.76 0.01 5.19
CA PRO A 48 16.04 -0.46 6.54
C PRO A 48 14.91 -0.12 7.53
N SER A 49 14.95 -0.70 8.72
CA SER A 49 14.02 -0.31 9.80
C SER A 49 14.23 1.17 10.14
N GLY A 50 13.15 1.90 10.40
CA GLY A 50 13.20 3.33 10.70
C GLY A 50 13.38 4.27 9.51
N SER A 51 13.48 3.77 8.28
CA SER A 51 13.71 4.61 7.09
C SER A 51 12.53 5.45 6.63
N GLY A 52 11.33 5.29 7.22
CA GLY A 52 10.11 6.00 6.81
C GLY A 52 9.09 5.16 6.02
N LYS A 53 9.33 3.85 5.78
CA LYS A 53 8.41 2.97 5.01
C LYS A 53 6.98 2.96 5.55
N SER A 54 6.82 2.77 6.86
CA SER A 54 5.49 2.73 7.50
C SER A 54 4.80 4.09 7.42
N THR A 55 5.55 5.19 7.54
CA THR A 55 5.02 6.54 7.36
C THR A 55 4.56 6.77 5.92
N LEU A 56 5.39 6.40 4.94
CA LEU A 56 5.03 6.49 3.53
C LEU A 56 3.78 5.65 3.22
N MET A 57 3.71 4.42 3.76
CA MET A 57 2.54 3.56 3.63
C MET A 57 1.29 4.20 4.24
N ASN A 58 1.39 4.77 5.45
CA ASN A 58 0.26 5.39 6.12
C ASN A 58 -0.28 6.59 5.34
N ILE A 59 0.60 7.41 4.76
CA ILE A 59 0.19 8.53 3.91
C ILE A 59 -0.44 8.03 2.62
N MET A 60 0.21 7.11 1.87
CA MET A 60 -0.38 6.51 0.66
C MET A 60 -1.72 5.82 0.96
N GLY A 61 -1.83 5.23 2.16
CA GLY A 61 -3.02 4.53 2.63
C GLY A 61 -4.12 5.45 3.17
N CYS A 62 -3.93 6.76 3.20
CA CYS A 62 -4.85 7.70 3.84
C CYS A 62 -5.13 7.34 5.32
N LEU A 63 -4.14 6.79 6.03
CA LEU A 63 -4.16 6.49 7.47
C LEU A 63 -3.51 7.61 8.29
N ASP A 64 -2.69 8.44 7.63
CA ASP A 64 -2.06 9.63 8.18
C ASP A 64 -2.02 10.70 7.07
N THR A 65 -1.78 11.96 7.43
CA THR A 65 -1.65 13.08 6.51
C THR A 65 -0.23 13.61 6.51
N ALA A 66 0.23 14.14 5.38
CA ALA A 66 1.49 14.85 5.30
C ALA A 66 1.40 16.21 6.00
N ASP A 67 2.53 16.74 6.47
CA ASP A 67 2.61 18.09 7.03
C ASP A 67 2.80 19.13 5.92
N SER A 68 3.40 18.73 4.79
CA SER A 68 3.49 19.56 3.58
C SER A 68 3.63 18.69 2.32
N GLY A 69 3.44 19.32 1.15
CA GLY A 69 3.45 18.68 -0.16
C GLY A 69 2.04 18.40 -0.68
N GLU A 70 1.96 17.77 -1.84
CA GLU A 70 0.69 17.44 -2.50
C GLU A 70 0.53 15.94 -2.66
N TYR A 71 -0.65 15.40 -2.33
CA TYR A 71 -0.99 14.01 -2.57
C TYR A 71 -2.25 13.89 -3.44
N LEU A 72 -2.09 13.29 -4.65
CA LEU A 72 -3.21 12.94 -5.51
C LEU A 72 -3.40 11.41 -5.51
N LEU A 73 -4.58 10.96 -5.12
CA LEU A 73 -5.02 9.57 -5.19
C LEU A 73 -6.06 9.42 -6.31
N ASP A 74 -5.73 8.66 -7.34
CA ASP A 74 -6.55 8.48 -8.55
C ASP A 74 -7.00 9.82 -9.18
N GLY A 75 -6.09 10.82 -9.17
CA GLY A 75 -6.28 12.18 -9.68
C GLY A 75 -7.07 13.11 -8.76
N GLN A 76 -7.42 12.69 -7.54
CA GLN A 76 -8.08 13.53 -6.54
C GLN A 76 -7.09 14.02 -5.51
N GLN A 77 -6.99 15.32 -5.34
CA GLN A 77 -6.21 15.97 -4.28
C GLN A 77 -6.87 15.72 -2.93
N ILE A 78 -6.13 15.17 -1.96
CA ILE A 78 -6.72 14.68 -0.71
C ILE A 78 -6.17 15.35 0.56
N GLU A 79 -5.18 16.22 0.45
CA GLU A 79 -4.54 16.89 1.61
C GLU A 79 -5.49 17.73 2.45
N HIS A 80 -6.62 18.16 1.89
CA HIS A 80 -7.63 18.96 2.59
C HIS A 80 -8.86 18.15 3.04
N TYR A 81 -8.82 16.82 2.87
CA TYR A 81 -9.94 15.96 3.24
C TYR A 81 -10.02 15.81 4.76
N SER A 82 -11.25 15.85 5.27
CA SER A 82 -11.56 15.46 6.63
C SER A 82 -11.30 13.96 6.85
N GLU A 83 -11.17 13.55 8.11
CA GLU A 83 -11.02 12.13 8.49
C GLU A 83 -12.12 11.23 7.90
N ASP A 84 -13.38 11.71 7.85
CA ASP A 84 -14.51 10.98 7.26
C ASP A 84 -14.35 10.83 5.75
N GLU A 85 -13.85 11.85 5.04
CA GLU A 85 -13.59 11.80 3.61
C GLU A 85 -12.41 10.86 3.30
N LEU A 86 -11.32 10.94 4.08
CA LEU A 86 -10.19 10.02 3.99
C LEU A 86 -10.64 8.57 4.24
N ALA A 87 -11.49 8.31 5.24
CA ALA A 87 -12.04 6.99 5.50
C ALA A 87 -12.88 6.45 4.33
N ARG A 88 -13.68 7.31 3.69
CA ARG A 88 -14.49 6.93 2.51
C ARG A 88 -13.64 6.63 1.28
N ILE A 89 -12.65 7.48 0.98
CA ILE A 89 -11.76 7.26 -0.18
C ILE A 89 -10.90 6.02 0.04
N ARG A 90 -10.34 5.84 1.23
CA ARG A 90 -9.60 4.64 1.65
C ARG A 90 -10.41 3.37 1.41
N ASN A 91 -11.65 3.33 1.90
CA ASN A 91 -12.53 2.17 1.75
C ASN A 91 -12.86 1.84 0.28
N ARG A 92 -12.88 2.85 -0.61
CA ARG A 92 -13.26 2.66 -2.03
C ARG A 92 -12.07 2.43 -2.95
N LYS A 93 -10.90 3.00 -2.63
CA LYS A 93 -9.76 3.05 -3.56
C LYS A 93 -8.60 2.16 -3.14
N ILE A 94 -8.51 1.76 -1.86
CA ILE A 94 -7.34 1.08 -1.32
C ILE A 94 -7.74 -0.23 -0.66
N GLY A 95 -7.13 -1.33 -1.12
CA GLY A 95 -7.21 -2.63 -0.46
C GLY A 95 -5.96 -2.86 0.40
N PHE A 96 -6.13 -3.04 1.70
CA PHE A 96 -5.01 -3.29 2.62
C PHE A 96 -4.78 -4.76 2.89
N VAL A 97 -3.50 -5.17 2.86
CA VAL A 97 -3.03 -6.47 3.30
C VAL A 97 -1.88 -6.28 4.27
N PHE A 98 -2.01 -6.76 5.51
CA PHE A 98 -1.03 -6.58 6.58
C PHE A 98 -0.31 -7.89 6.93
N GLN A 99 0.88 -7.77 7.50
CA GLN A 99 1.66 -8.90 8.00
C GLN A 99 0.89 -9.74 9.03
N SER A 100 0.14 -9.09 9.93
CA SER A 100 -0.62 -9.75 11.00
C SER A 100 -2.05 -10.13 10.57
N PHE A 101 -2.35 -10.15 9.27
CA PHE A 101 -3.65 -10.47 8.66
C PHE A 101 -4.78 -9.51 9.07
N ASN A 102 -4.82 -9.06 10.31
CA ASN A 102 -5.81 -8.15 10.89
C ASN A 102 -7.27 -8.59 10.63
N LEU A 103 -7.51 -9.89 10.80
CA LEU A 103 -8.85 -10.47 10.72
C LEU A 103 -9.56 -10.34 12.07
N LEU A 104 -10.87 -10.11 12.03
CA LEU A 104 -11.71 -10.09 13.22
C LEU A 104 -11.95 -11.53 13.68
N PRO A 105 -11.45 -11.95 14.86
CA PRO A 105 -11.39 -13.37 15.23
C PRO A 105 -12.76 -13.99 15.54
N LYS A 106 -13.78 -13.17 15.80
CA LYS A 106 -15.15 -13.62 16.07
C LYS A 106 -15.98 -13.80 14.79
N MET A 107 -15.52 -13.26 13.66
CA MET A 107 -16.17 -13.31 12.36
C MET A 107 -15.59 -14.45 11.52
N THR A 108 -16.44 -15.06 10.69
CA THR A 108 -16.01 -16.05 9.69
C THR A 108 -15.13 -15.41 8.60
N ALA A 109 -14.49 -16.22 7.76
CA ALA A 109 -13.74 -15.74 6.59
C ALA A 109 -14.63 -14.89 5.67
N GLN A 110 -15.85 -15.34 5.40
CA GLN A 110 -16.81 -14.61 4.58
C GLN A 110 -17.20 -13.27 5.20
N GLU A 111 -17.53 -13.25 6.48
CA GLU A 111 -17.89 -12.01 7.20
C GLU A 111 -16.74 -11.01 7.25
N ASN A 112 -15.49 -11.48 7.41
CA ASN A 112 -14.31 -10.62 7.31
C ASN A 112 -14.18 -9.98 5.92
N VAL A 113 -14.46 -10.72 4.86
CA VAL A 113 -14.42 -10.22 3.47
C VAL A 113 -15.60 -9.26 3.19
N GLU A 114 -16.76 -9.48 3.81
CA GLU A 114 -17.92 -8.60 3.68
C GLU A 114 -17.76 -7.25 4.39
N LEU A 115 -16.89 -7.17 5.39
CA LEU A 115 -16.76 -5.99 6.27
C LEU A 115 -16.58 -4.66 5.51
N PRO A 116 -15.65 -4.51 4.58
CA PRO A 116 -15.48 -3.25 3.84
C PRO A 116 -16.70 -2.91 2.96
N LEU A 117 -17.45 -3.91 2.49
CA LEU A 117 -18.66 -3.71 1.72
C LEU A 117 -19.84 -3.20 2.59
N ILE A 118 -19.83 -3.52 3.89
CA ILE A 118 -20.80 -2.96 4.85
C ILE A 118 -20.62 -1.44 4.94
N TYR A 119 -19.37 -0.97 5.05
CA TYR A 119 -19.05 0.46 5.08
C TYR A 119 -19.39 1.18 3.77
N GLN A 120 -19.43 0.46 2.63
CA GLN A 120 -19.90 1.00 1.35
C GLN A 120 -21.42 1.05 1.25
N GLY A 121 -22.18 0.51 2.21
CA GLY A 121 -23.64 0.44 2.18
C GLY A 121 -24.18 -0.61 1.19
N VAL A 122 -23.36 -1.58 0.78
CA VAL A 122 -23.78 -2.66 -0.15
C VAL A 122 -24.81 -3.57 0.55
N SER A 123 -25.86 -3.96 -0.16
CA SER A 123 -26.91 -4.84 0.38
C SER A 123 -26.38 -6.20 0.80
N ALA A 124 -27.03 -6.85 1.80
CA ALA A 124 -26.59 -8.14 2.32
C ALA A 124 -26.51 -9.24 1.24
N ALA A 125 -27.45 -9.26 0.30
CA ALA A 125 -27.45 -10.23 -0.81
C ALA A 125 -26.23 -10.03 -1.73
N GLU A 126 -25.93 -8.79 -2.10
CA GLU A 126 -24.80 -8.46 -2.96
C GLU A 126 -23.46 -8.67 -2.25
N ARG A 127 -23.35 -8.35 -0.95
CA ARG A 127 -22.16 -8.64 -0.16
C ARG A 127 -21.80 -10.14 -0.16
N ARG A 128 -22.80 -10.99 0.12
CA ARG A 128 -22.63 -12.45 0.11
C ARG A 128 -22.15 -12.96 -1.25
N LYS A 129 -22.71 -12.43 -2.34
CA LYS A 129 -22.31 -12.79 -3.70
C LYS A 129 -20.84 -12.39 -3.97
N ARG A 130 -20.47 -11.13 -3.68
CA ARG A 130 -19.11 -10.64 -3.92
C ARG A 130 -18.09 -11.33 -3.02
N SER A 131 -18.39 -11.51 -1.73
CA SER A 131 -17.48 -12.20 -0.82
C SER A 131 -17.25 -13.66 -1.21
N ALA A 132 -18.27 -14.39 -1.63
CA ALA A 132 -18.13 -15.75 -2.13
C ALA A 132 -17.26 -15.81 -3.39
N GLU A 133 -17.44 -14.88 -4.32
CA GLU A 133 -16.63 -14.82 -5.54
C GLU A 133 -15.15 -14.55 -5.26
N VAL A 134 -14.82 -13.56 -4.43
CA VAL A 134 -13.41 -13.27 -4.11
C VAL A 134 -12.78 -14.39 -3.27
N LEU A 135 -13.52 -15.05 -2.37
CA LEU A 135 -13.03 -16.24 -1.66
C LEU A 135 -12.73 -17.39 -2.61
N ARG A 136 -13.55 -17.62 -3.63
CA ARG A 136 -13.28 -18.61 -4.68
C ARG A 136 -12.02 -18.26 -5.46
N ARG A 137 -11.83 -16.98 -5.82
CA ARG A 137 -10.62 -16.51 -6.54
C ARG A 137 -9.33 -16.75 -5.77
N VAL A 138 -9.36 -16.70 -4.43
CA VAL A 138 -8.19 -17.00 -3.59
C VAL A 138 -8.13 -18.46 -3.12
N GLY A 139 -9.02 -19.34 -3.62
CA GLY A 139 -9.05 -20.77 -3.32
C GLY A 139 -9.58 -21.14 -1.92
N LEU A 140 -10.47 -20.31 -1.36
CA LEU A 140 -11.03 -20.49 0.00
C LEU A 140 -12.55 -20.67 0.02
N GLU A 141 -13.20 -21.03 -1.08
CA GLU A 141 -14.65 -21.23 -1.16
C GLU A 141 -15.16 -22.21 -0.07
N SER A 142 -14.48 -23.34 0.09
CA SER A 142 -14.83 -24.37 1.10
C SER A 142 -14.55 -23.94 2.55
N ARG A 143 -13.87 -22.80 2.75
CA ARG A 143 -13.49 -22.26 4.05
C ARG A 143 -14.26 -21.00 4.45
N ALA A 144 -15.24 -20.56 3.67
CA ALA A 144 -16.00 -19.33 3.87
C ALA A 144 -16.62 -19.22 5.29
N GLY A 145 -17.11 -20.34 5.85
CA GLY A 145 -17.73 -20.39 7.19
C GLY A 145 -16.75 -20.58 8.35
N HIS A 146 -15.44 -20.73 8.10
CA HIS A 146 -14.45 -20.92 9.15
C HIS A 146 -14.05 -19.57 9.78
N LYS A 147 -13.75 -19.60 11.08
CA LYS A 147 -13.17 -18.46 11.80
C LYS A 147 -11.65 -18.42 11.62
N PRO A 148 -10.99 -17.28 11.82
CA PRO A 148 -9.54 -17.16 11.71
C PRO A 148 -8.76 -18.19 12.53
N THR A 149 -9.23 -18.54 13.73
CA THR A 149 -8.61 -19.55 14.60
C THR A 149 -8.65 -20.98 14.04
N GLU A 150 -9.49 -21.22 13.03
CA GLU A 150 -9.65 -22.53 12.35
C GLU A 150 -8.90 -22.59 11.02
N LEU A 151 -8.17 -21.51 10.67
CA LEU A 151 -7.44 -21.35 9.42
C LEU A 151 -5.94 -21.33 9.67
N SER A 152 -5.16 -21.91 8.76
CA SER A 152 -3.70 -21.74 8.75
C SER A 152 -3.30 -20.30 8.46
N GLY A 153 -2.06 -19.90 8.78
CA GLY A 153 -1.57 -18.55 8.50
C GLY A 153 -1.71 -18.14 7.03
N GLY A 154 -1.39 -19.05 6.10
CA GLY A 154 -1.57 -18.80 4.67
C GLY A 154 -3.04 -18.67 4.26
N GLN A 155 -3.94 -19.41 4.88
CA GLN A 155 -5.38 -19.26 4.65
C GLN A 155 -5.89 -17.93 5.21
N GLN A 156 -5.43 -17.52 6.40
CA GLN A 156 -5.75 -16.21 6.96
C GLN A 156 -5.27 -15.07 6.05
N GLN A 157 -4.05 -15.18 5.50
CA GLN A 157 -3.53 -14.18 4.56
C GLN A 157 -4.35 -14.14 3.26
N ARG A 158 -4.77 -15.29 2.74
CA ARG A 158 -5.67 -15.33 1.58
C ARG A 158 -7.03 -14.68 1.88
N VAL A 159 -7.56 -14.82 3.09
CA VAL A 159 -8.77 -14.08 3.53
C VAL A 159 -8.51 -12.57 3.57
N ALA A 160 -7.35 -12.13 4.07
CA ALA A 160 -6.97 -10.71 4.08
C ALA A 160 -6.84 -10.15 2.65
N VAL A 161 -6.26 -10.91 1.71
CA VAL A 161 -6.22 -10.57 0.28
C VAL A 161 -7.63 -10.51 -0.32
N ALA A 162 -8.50 -11.50 -0.02
CA ALA A 162 -9.89 -11.49 -0.48
C ALA A 162 -10.66 -10.28 0.05
N ARG A 163 -10.47 -9.92 1.32
CA ARG A 163 -11.05 -8.70 1.93
C ARG A 163 -10.60 -7.43 1.19
N ALA A 164 -9.32 -7.34 0.88
CA ALA A 164 -8.78 -6.21 0.12
C ALA A 164 -9.38 -6.10 -1.29
N LEU A 165 -9.65 -7.24 -1.95
CA LEU A 165 -10.22 -7.29 -3.29
C LEU A 165 -11.74 -7.04 -3.36
N ALA A 166 -12.46 -7.23 -2.25
CA ALA A 166 -13.93 -7.22 -2.22
C ALA A 166 -14.55 -5.89 -2.68
N THR A 167 -13.84 -4.78 -2.44
CA THR A 167 -14.26 -3.42 -2.83
C THR A 167 -13.87 -3.02 -4.25
N GLU A 168 -13.18 -3.90 -4.98
CA GLU A 168 -12.60 -3.60 -6.30
C GLU A 168 -11.72 -2.34 -6.28
N PRO A 169 -10.71 -2.29 -5.40
CA PRO A 169 -9.94 -1.08 -5.20
C PRO A 169 -9.08 -0.72 -6.42
N ALA A 170 -8.67 0.56 -6.52
CA ALA A 170 -7.74 1.04 -7.53
C ALA A 170 -6.33 0.49 -7.33
N LEU A 171 -5.95 0.25 -6.05
CA LEU A 171 -4.66 -0.33 -5.69
C LEU A 171 -4.74 -1.23 -4.46
N ILE A 172 -3.80 -2.17 -4.37
CA ILE A 172 -3.57 -3.00 -3.18
C ILE A 172 -2.27 -2.53 -2.52
N LEU A 173 -2.35 -2.20 -1.24
CA LEU A 173 -1.21 -1.80 -0.41
C LEU A 173 -0.91 -2.93 0.57
N ALA A 174 0.21 -3.62 0.38
CA ALA A 174 0.58 -4.81 1.14
C ALA A 174 1.83 -4.54 2.00
N ASP A 175 1.67 -4.61 3.32
CA ASP A 175 2.74 -4.43 4.30
C ASP A 175 3.24 -5.77 4.81
N GLU A 176 4.48 -6.12 4.45
CA GLU A 176 5.15 -7.38 4.81
C GLU A 176 4.23 -8.62 4.68
N PRO A 177 3.55 -8.83 3.54
CA PRO A 177 2.45 -9.80 3.44
C PRO A 177 2.87 -11.26 3.61
N THR A 178 4.16 -11.54 3.68
CA THR A 178 4.72 -12.87 3.88
C THR A 178 5.51 -13.00 5.19
N GLY A 179 5.62 -11.94 5.98
CA GLY A 179 6.51 -11.88 7.15
C GLY A 179 6.17 -12.88 8.27
N ASN A 180 4.91 -13.29 8.40
CA ASN A 180 4.45 -14.27 9.41
C ASN A 180 4.19 -15.67 8.82
N LEU A 181 4.70 -15.95 7.61
CA LEU A 181 4.46 -17.21 6.90
C LEU A 181 5.75 -18.01 6.73
N ASP A 182 5.63 -19.32 6.66
CA ASP A 182 6.73 -20.18 6.24
C ASP A 182 7.09 -19.92 4.75
N SER A 183 8.30 -20.31 4.37
CA SER A 183 8.83 -20.00 3.03
C SER A 183 7.99 -20.55 1.87
N LYS A 184 7.33 -21.71 2.05
CA LYS A 184 6.48 -22.30 1.01
C LYS A 184 5.20 -21.50 0.86
N THR A 185 4.52 -21.28 1.97
CA THR A 185 3.28 -20.49 2.03
C THR A 185 3.52 -19.04 1.56
N GLY A 186 4.66 -18.43 1.94
CA GLY A 186 5.05 -17.12 1.47
C GLY A 186 5.17 -17.05 -0.06
N LYS A 187 5.78 -18.05 -0.70
CA LYS A 187 5.85 -18.15 -2.17
C LYS A 187 4.46 -18.25 -2.81
N GLU A 188 3.55 -19.02 -2.21
CA GLU A 188 2.18 -19.14 -2.71
C GLU A 188 1.42 -17.81 -2.63
N ILE A 189 1.59 -17.03 -1.56
CA ILE A 189 1.00 -15.70 -1.42
C ILE A 189 1.60 -14.73 -2.44
N MET A 190 2.91 -14.76 -2.66
CA MET A 190 3.54 -13.91 -3.67
C MET A 190 3.09 -14.28 -5.10
N SER A 191 2.94 -15.57 -5.39
CA SER A 191 2.35 -16.02 -6.67
C SER A 191 0.93 -15.49 -6.86
N LEU A 192 0.12 -15.42 -5.79
CA LEU A 192 -1.21 -14.81 -5.85
C LEU A 192 -1.13 -13.30 -6.20
N PHE A 193 -0.19 -12.56 -5.60
CA PHE A 193 0.01 -11.14 -5.96
C PHE A 193 0.44 -10.98 -7.43
N CYS A 194 1.37 -11.81 -7.93
CA CYS A 194 1.75 -11.80 -9.35
C CYS A 194 0.54 -12.01 -10.26
N GLN A 195 -0.28 -13.04 -9.99
CA GLN A 195 -1.50 -13.30 -10.76
C GLN A 195 -2.50 -12.14 -10.72
N LEU A 196 -2.64 -11.48 -9.58
CA LEU A 196 -3.50 -10.29 -9.45
C LEU A 196 -2.98 -9.12 -10.28
N ASN A 197 -1.67 -8.92 -10.31
CA ASN A 197 -1.05 -7.88 -11.13
C ASN A 197 -1.16 -8.20 -12.63
N GLU A 198 -0.92 -9.45 -13.05
CA GLU A 198 -1.15 -9.92 -14.42
C GLU A 198 -2.62 -9.72 -14.87
N ALA A 199 -3.56 -9.78 -13.92
CA ALA A 199 -4.96 -9.45 -14.13
C ALA A 199 -5.26 -7.93 -14.11
N GLY A 200 -4.22 -7.07 -14.12
CA GLY A 200 -4.31 -5.61 -14.21
C GLY A 200 -4.44 -4.88 -12.88
N LYS A 201 -4.27 -5.54 -11.72
CA LYS A 201 -4.33 -4.84 -10.42
C LYS A 201 -3.02 -4.12 -10.13
N THR A 202 -3.12 -2.87 -9.67
CA THR A 202 -1.99 -2.10 -9.14
C THR A 202 -1.62 -2.62 -7.76
N ILE A 203 -0.35 -2.93 -7.52
CA ILE A 203 0.12 -3.50 -6.25
C ILE A 203 1.33 -2.73 -5.75
N ILE A 204 1.27 -2.30 -4.50
CA ILE A 204 2.38 -1.71 -3.77
C ILE A 204 2.73 -2.65 -2.63
N LEU A 205 3.93 -3.19 -2.68
CA LEU A 205 4.46 -4.10 -1.68
C LEU A 205 5.50 -3.37 -0.83
N ILE A 206 5.33 -3.36 0.47
CA ILE A 206 6.32 -2.84 1.41
C ILE A 206 7.00 -4.05 2.05
N THR A 207 8.31 -4.12 1.95
CA THR A 207 9.07 -5.24 2.52
C THR A 207 10.53 -4.86 2.81
N HIS A 208 11.13 -5.55 3.79
CA HIS A 208 12.58 -5.51 4.03
C HIS A 208 13.30 -6.69 3.36
N SER A 209 12.57 -7.63 2.76
CA SER A 209 13.13 -8.80 2.07
C SER A 209 13.41 -8.51 0.61
N GLU A 210 14.68 -8.47 0.24
CA GLU A 210 15.10 -8.33 -1.17
C GLU A 210 14.54 -9.44 -2.06
N ALA A 211 14.49 -10.69 -1.57
CA ALA A 211 13.95 -11.82 -2.32
C ALA A 211 12.46 -11.67 -2.65
N VAL A 212 11.69 -11.02 -1.77
CA VAL A 212 10.28 -10.70 -1.98
C VAL A 212 10.17 -9.51 -2.95
N ALA A 213 10.98 -8.47 -2.76
CA ALA A 213 10.98 -7.28 -3.59
C ALA A 213 11.37 -7.55 -5.06
N GLN A 214 12.23 -8.55 -5.31
CA GLN A 214 12.62 -8.97 -6.67
C GLN A 214 11.46 -9.51 -7.53
N GLN A 215 10.32 -9.83 -6.92
CA GLN A 215 9.14 -10.28 -7.66
C GLN A 215 8.30 -9.11 -8.21
N ALA A 216 8.54 -7.90 -7.74
CA ALA A 216 7.94 -6.70 -8.30
C ALA A 216 8.69 -6.23 -9.57
N HIS A 217 7.97 -5.58 -10.48
CA HIS A 217 8.55 -5.08 -11.73
C HIS A 217 9.37 -3.80 -11.54
N ARG A 218 9.06 -3.02 -10.49
CA ARG A 218 9.73 -1.78 -10.14
C ARG A 218 10.05 -1.77 -8.65
N ARG A 219 11.23 -1.30 -8.30
CA ARG A 219 11.67 -1.22 -6.91
C ARG A 219 11.99 0.22 -6.55
N ILE A 220 11.51 0.64 -5.40
CA ILE A 220 11.72 1.96 -4.82
C ILE A 220 12.43 1.75 -3.50
N ARG A 221 13.49 2.51 -3.26
CA ARG A 221 14.20 2.49 -1.99
C ARG A 221 13.87 3.74 -1.20
N ILE A 222 13.61 3.54 0.09
CA ILE A 222 13.48 4.63 1.04
C ILE A 222 14.61 4.53 2.08
N MET A 223 15.26 5.66 2.34
CA MET A 223 16.34 5.79 3.33
C MET A 223 16.27 7.18 3.95
N ASP A 224 16.25 7.23 5.28
CA ASP A 224 16.20 8.49 6.07
C ASP A 224 15.14 9.48 5.56
N GLY A 225 13.95 8.96 5.25
CA GLY A 225 12.81 9.74 4.77
C GLY A 225 12.83 10.09 3.27
N HIS A 226 13.93 9.86 2.57
CA HIS A 226 14.04 10.13 1.14
C HIS A 226 13.67 8.92 0.29
N VAL A 227 12.93 9.16 -0.78
CA VAL A 227 12.45 8.12 -1.71
C VAL A 227 13.23 8.17 -3.00
N ARG A 228 13.62 7.00 -3.53
CA ARG A 228 14.36 6.87 -4.77
C ARG A 228 13.94 5.65 -5.57
N ASP A 229 13.83 5.78 -6.88
CA ASP A 229 13.65 4.66 -7.79
C ASP A 229 14.97 3.88 -7.98
N CYS A 230 14.94 2.54 -7.80
CA CYS A 230 16.14 1.69 -7.97
C CYS A 230 16.54 1.50 -9.44
N GLY A 231 15.73 1.95 -10.41
CA GLY A 231 16.11 2.01 -11.82
C GLY A 231 17.11 3.13 -12.13
N ASP A 232 17.28 4.09 -11.21
CA ASP A 232 18.20 5.23 -11.33
C ASP A 232 19.30 5.15 -10.26
N GLU A 233 20.24 4.21 -10.46
CA GLU A 233 21.35 3.97 -9.51
C GLU A 233 22.38 5.11 -9.46
N THR A 234 22.28 6.12 -10.33
CA THR A 234 23.29 7.17 -10.47
C THR A 234 23.06 8.43 -9.62
N ALA A 235 21.84 8.66 -9.12
CA ALA A 235 21.55 9.82 -8.30
C ALA A 235 21.89 9.56 -6.82
N PRO A 236 22.63 10.43 -6.11
CA PRO A 236 22.93 10.28 -4.69
C PRO A 236 21.66 10.46 -3.85
N PHE A 237 21.54 9.73 -2.70
CA PHE A 237 20.53 10.03 -1.68
C PHE A 237 20.85 11.41 -1.06
N GLY A 238 19.87 12.29 -1.02
CA GLY A 238 19.93 13.51 -0.22
C GLY A 238 20.90 14.58 -0.72
N THR A 239 20.70 15.10 -1.93
CA THR A 239 21.12 16.46 -2.27
C THR A 239 19.92 17.18 -2.88
N ALA A 240 19.07 17.76 -2.02
CA ALA A 240 18.33 18.94 -2.47
C ALA A 240 19.40 19.94 -2.89
N GLU A 241 19.42 20.33 -4.17
CA GLU A 241 20.20 21.49 -4.61
C GLU A 241 19.70 22.69 -3.80
N VAL A 242 20.50 23.09 -2.81
CA VAL A 242 20.35 24.41 -2.20
C VAL A 242 20.64 25.39 -3.34
N SER A 243 19.58 25.96 -3.91
CA SER A 243 19.71 27.07 -4.84
C SER A 243 20.52 28.17 -4.14
N PRO A 244 21.62 28.66 -4.72
CA PRO A 244 22.38 29.73 -4.10
C PRO A 244 21.50 30.97 -4.03
N GLU A 245 21.16 31.38 -2.81
CA GLU A 245 20.60 32.70 -2.56
C GLU A 245 21.46 33.75 -3.27
N LYS A 246 20.83 34.57 -4.07
CA LYS A 246 21.44 35.74 -4.66
C LYS A 246 22.03 36.60 -3.56
N ALA A 247 23.37 36.58 -3.44
CA ALA A 247 24.11 37.56 -2.69
C ALA A 247 23.76 38.92 -3.30
N GLY A 248 23.06 39.77 -2.53
CA GLY A 248 22.74 41.12 -2.92
C GLY A 248 24.01 41.92 -3.13
N GLU A 249 24.17 42.48 -4.31
CA GLU A 249 24.98 43.65 -4.55
C GLU A 249 24.25 44.84 -3.93
N ASP A 250 24.83 45.39 -2.86
CA ASP A 250 24.66 46.78 -2.47
C ASP A 250 26.02 47.30 -2.00
N ALA A 251 26.59 48.14 -2.82
CA ALA A 251 27.60 49.11 -2.50
C ALA A 251 27.38 50.37 -3.35
#